data_bef14cf67cafedf712518ab5cae7a5a0
#
_entry.id   bef14cf67cafedf712518ab5cae7a5a0
#
_cell.length_a   1.000
_cell.length_b   1.000
_cell.length_c   1.000
_cell.angle_alpha   90.00
_cell.angle_beta   90.00
_cell.angle_gamma   90.00
#
_symmetry.space_group_name_H-M   'P 1'
#
loop_
_entity.id
_entity.type
_entity.pdbx_description
1 polymer ?
#
loop_
_entity_poly.entity_id
_entity_poly.type
_entity_poly.pdbx_seq_one_letter_code
_entity_poly.pdbx_strand_id
1 'polypeptide(L)'
;MAKLFGFSIEDTQDKSTSIVSPVPKNNEDGVDNYVASGFYGQYVDIEGAYRNEHELIRRYRDMALHPEVDKAIEDVVNEAIVTDLYDSPVEVELSNLNASEGIKKKIREEFRYLKETMDFDKKSHEIFRNWYIDGRLYYLKVIDPKNPQEGIQDLRYIDPLKIKYVRQEKRDNDKDPYVRINSKENNVPNPKFDEYYLYTMKPNYPTGMIAQAGKGATKISKDSITYCTSGLVDRNKNRVLSYLQKAIKAVNQLRMIEDSLVIYRLSRAPERRIFYIDVGNLPKVKAEQYLRDVMMRYRNKLVYDANTGEVRDDRKFMSMMEDFWLPRREGGRGTEITTLPGGQNLGELTDVDYFQKKLYRALGVPESRIGADSGFNLGRSSEILRDELQFSKFVGRLRKRFAHMFNDFLKTQLILKNIVTPEDWKQMEDHIQYDFLYDNQ
;
A
#
# COMPACT_ATOMS: atom_id res chain seq x y z
N MET A 1 -15.60 32.70 6.87
CA MET A 1 -15.25 32.76 5.44
C MET A 1 -14.64 31.44 5.04
N ALA A 2 -15.38 30.65 4.31
CA ALA A 2 -14.82 29.44 3.68
C ALA A 2 -14.10 29.86 2.39
N LYS A 3 -12.88 29.36 2.17
CA LYS A 3 -12.15 29.57 0.92
C LYS A 3 -12.30 28.32 0.06
N LEU A 4 -13.12 28.39 -0.97
CA LEU A 4 -13.25 27.35 -1.96
C LEU A 4 -12.33 27.70 -3.15
N PHE A 5 -11.39 26.84 -3.51
CA PHE A 5 -10.43 27.05 -4.62
C PHE A 5 -9.68 28.40 -4.61
N GLY A 6 -9.42 28.93 -3.43
CA GLY A 6 -8.75 30.24 -3.30
C GLY A 6 -9.66 31.45 -3.37
N PHE A 7 -10.96 31.29 -3.62
CA PHE A 7 -11.95 32.35 -3.59
C PHE A 7 -12.57 32.48 -2.20
N SER A 8 -12.74 33.71 -1.71
CA SER A 8 -13.49 33.97 -0.50
C SER A 8 -14.98 33.98 -0.84
N ILE A 9 -15.70 32.94 -0.44
CA ILE A 9 -17.16 32.98 -0.43
C ILE A 9 -17.56 33.72 0.86
N GLU A 10 -18.26 34.83 0.74
CA GLU A 10 -18.88 35.49 1.90
C GLU A 10 -19.98 34.57 2.41
N ASP A 11 -19.74 33.96 3.57
CA ASP A 11 -20.75 33.22 4.31
C ASP A 11 -21.85 34.22 4.73
N THR A 12 -23.00 34.13 4.12
CA THR A 12 -24.24 34.63 4.70
C THR A 12 -24.49 33.82 5.97
N GLN A 13 -24.02 34.40 7.10
CA GLN A 13 -24.28 34.01 8.49
C GLN A 13 -24.87 32.62 8.70
N ASP A 14 -23.99 31.66 8.72
CA ASP A 14 -24.30 30.34 9.31
C ASP A 14 -24.48 30.57 10.83
N LYS A 15 -25.72 30.76 11.25
CA LYS A 15 -26.13 30.65 12.67
C LYS A 15 -26.18 29.21 13.12
N SER A 16 -25.31 28.35 12.59
CA SER A 16 -25.00 27.08 13.23
C SER A 16 -24.22 27.45 14.50
N THR A 17 -24.84 27.32 15.64
CA THR A 17 -24.18 27.34 16.95
C THR A 17 -23.00 26.39 16.84
N SER A 18 -21.83 26.96 16.53
CA SER A 18 -20.58 26.22 16.55
C SER A 18 -20.43 25.69 17.96
N ILE A 19 -20.65 24.39 18.14
CA ILE A 19 -20.37 23.74 19.41
C ILE A 19 -18.88 23.98 19.66
N VAL A 20 -18.62 24.89 20.59
CA VAL A 20 -17.25 25.23 20.99
C VAL A 20 -16.72 24.03 21.77
N SER A 21 -15.82 23.28 21.17
CA SER A 21 -15.19 22.13 21.81
C SER A 21 -13.67 22.33 21.83
N PRO A 22 -13.02 22.15 22.98
CA PRO A 22 -11.55 22.16 23.07
C PRO A 22 -10.94 20.93 22.40
N VAL A 23 -11.75 19.91 22.10
CA VAL A 23 -11.30 18.68 21.41
C VAL A 23 -11.53 18.88 19.91
N PRO A 24 -10.48 18.86 19.09
CA PRO A 24 -10.61 18.91 17.63
C PRO A 24 -11.38 17.69 17.14
N LYS A 25 -12.09 17.85 16.01
CA LYS A 25 -12.76 16.71 15.37
C LYS A 25 -11.71 15.63 15.06
N ASN A 26 -12.03 14.39 15.40
CA ASN A 26 -11.20 13.25 15.03
C ASN A 26 -11.19 13.14 13.51
N ASN A 27 -10.06 13.41 12.91
CA ASN A 27 -9.86 13.20 11.48
C ASN A 27 -9.25 11.81 11.31
N GLU A 28 -9.92 10.98 10.55
CA GLU A 28 -9.41 9.66 10.13
C GLU A 28 -8.37 9.77 9.00
N ASP A 29 -7.90 10.99 8.74
CA ASP A 29 -7.02 11.34 7.62
C ASP A 29 -5.55 10.95 7.87
N GLY A 30 -5.23 10.45 9.09
CA GLY A 30 -3.87 10.08 9.48
C GLY A 30 -2.91 11.25 9.60
N VAL A 31 -3.44 12.48 9.81
CA VAL A 31 -2.63 13.69 9.91
C VAL A 31 -2.55 14.16 11.35
N ASP A 32 -1.32 14.20 11.88
CA ASP A 32 -1.06 14.83 13.16
C ASP A 32 -1.27 16.35 13.09
N ASN A 33 -1.80 16.91 14.18
CA ASN A 33 -1.83 18.34 14.36
C ASN A 33 -0.43 18.84 14.67
N TYR A 34 0.27 19.36 13.68
CA TYR A 34 1.58 19.97 13.89
C TYR A 34 1.40 21.38 14.45
N VAL A 35 1.75 21.56 15.72
CA VAL A 35 1.88 22.88 16.32
C VAL A 35 3.25 23.42 15.93
N ALA A 36 3.27 24.44 15.07
CA ALA A 36 4.49 25.20 14.81
C ALA A 36 4.81 26.03 16.06
N SER A 37 5.57 25.49 16.98
CA SER A 37 6.02 26.17 18.18
C SER A 37 7.18 27.12 17.85
N GLY A 38 6.90 28.42 17.78
CA GLY A 38 7.95 29.41 17.89
C GLY A 38 8.46 29.51 19.32
N PHE A 39 9.76 29.61 19.51
CA PHE A 39 10.56 30.03 20.65
C PHE A 39 10.90 29.03 21.78
N TYR A 40 10.09 28.03 22.10
CA TYR A 40 10.50 26.88 22.92
C TYR A 40 9.95 25.61 22.24
N GLY A 41 10.69 25.17 21.18
CA GLY A 41 10.20 24.13 20.33
C GLY A 41 10.41 22.73 20.90
N GLN A 42 9.34 21.98 21.09
CA GLN A 42 9.43 20.57 20.72
C GLN A 42 9.52 20.55 19.18
N TYR A 43 10.67 20.22 18.69
CA TYR A 43 10.86 19.85 17.30
C TYR A 43 10.09 18.57 17.08
N VAL A 44 8.86 18.68 16.58
CA VAL A 44 8.19 17.52 16.03
C VAL A 44 8.98 17.17 14.78
N ASP A 45 9.55 15.97 14.76
CA ASP A 45 10.34 15.47 13.65
C ASP A 45 9.44 15.21 12.44
N ILE A 46 9.11 16.30 11.74
CA ILE A 46 8.31 16.28 10.51
C ILE A 46 9.03 15.43 9.45
N GLU A 47 10.37 15.45 9.45
CA GLU A 47 11.19 14.64 8.55
C GLU A 47 11.08 13.15 8.85
N GLY A 48 11.14 12.76 10.11
CA GLY A 48 11.04 11.35 10.50
C GLY A 48 9.67 10.75 10.19
N ALA A 49 8.59 11.50 10.46
CA ALA A 49 7.24 11.06 10.12
C ALA A 49 7.04 10.92 8.59
N TYR A 50 7.52 11.88 7.83
CA TYR A 50 7.45 11.88 6.36
C TYR A 50 8.30 10.77 5.73
N ARG A 51 9.52 10.61 6.20
CA ARG A 51 10.44 9.56 5.75
C ARG A 51 9.85 8.17 5.94
N ASN A 52 9.25 7.94 7.09
CA ASN A 52 8.60 6.67 7.39
C ASN A 52 7.36 6.40 6.52
N GLU A 53 6.61 7.42 6.15
CA GLU A 53 5.43 7.27 5.28
C GLU A 53 5.84 6.91 3.84
N HIS A 54 6.79 7.62 3.27
CA HIS A 54 7.34 7.33 1.94
C HIS A 54 8.01 5.96 1.87
N GLU A 55 8.72 5.58 2.92
CA GLU A 55 9.34 4.27 3.04
C GLU A 55 8.29 3.16 3.10
N LEU A 56 7.19 3.36 3.82
CA LEU A 56 6.08 2.42 3.87
C LEU A 56 5.42 2.24 2.49
N ILE A 57 5.14 3.33 1.78
CA ILE A 57 4.54 3.26 0.44
C ILE A 57 5.46 2.46 -0.51
N ARG A 58 6.77 2.73 -0.51
CA ARG A 58 7.72 1.97 -1.31
C ARG A 58 7.71 0.49 -0.95
N ARG A 59 7.70 0.18 0.34
CA ARG A 59 7.64 -1.21 0.83
C ARG A 59 6.37 -1.92 0.39
N TYR A 60 5.20 -1.23 0.37
CA TYR A 60 3.97 -1.81 -0.17
C TYR A 60 4.06 -2.09 -1.67
N ARG A 61 4.64 -1.16 -2.43
CA ARG A 61 4.84 -1.34 -3.87
C ARG A 61 5.82 -2.47 -4.18
N ASP A 62 6.93 -2.55 -3.44
CA ASP A 62 7.89 -3.65 -3.57
C ASP A 62 7.26 -5.00 -3.24
N MET A 63 6.43 -5.03 -2.19
CA MET A 63 5.72 -6.23 -1.79
C MET A 63 4.67 -6.68 -2.82
N ALA A 64 4.02 -5.74 -3.49
CA ALA A 64 3.04 -6.02 -4.53
C ALA A 64 3.65 -6.65 -5.80
N LEU A 65 4.99 -6.64 -5.94
CA LEU A 65 5.69 -7.32 -7.03
C LEU A 65 5.90 -8.83 -6.78
N HIS A 66 5.65 -9.31 -5.54
CA HIS A 66 5.72 -10.74 -5.25
C HIS A 66 4.56 -11.49 -5.92
N PRO A 67 4.81 -12.62 -6.61
CA PRO A 67 3.80 -13.32 -7.39
C PRO A 67 2.54 -13.70 -6.59
N GLU A 68 2.71 -14.19 -5.36
CA GLU A 68 1.61 -14.58 -4.49
C GLU A 68 0.78 -13.37 -4.03
N VAL A 69 1.47 -12.26 -3.74
CA VAL A 69 0.80 -11.01 -3.34
C VAL A 69 0.10 -10.37 -4.53
N ASP A 70 0.76 -10.35 -5.68
CA ASP A 70 0.19 -9.84 -6.92
C ASP A 70 -1.08 -10.58 -7.32
N LYS A 71 -1.04 -11.92 -7.28
CA LYS A 71 -2.21 -12.75 -7.51
C LYS A 71 -3.36 -12.45 -6.56
N ALA A 72 -3.07 -12.32 -5.26
CA ALA A 72 -4.08 -11.99 -4.26
C ALA A 72 -4.66 -10.57 -4.46
N ILE A 73 -3.84 -9.60 -4.89
CA ILE A 73 -4.30 -8.26 -5.24
C ILE A 73 -5.20 -8.33 -6.47
N GLU A 74 -4.82 -9.07 -7.50
CA GLU A 74 -5.65 -9.26 -8.70
C GLU A 74 -7.00 -9.87 -8.38
N ASP A 75 -7.06 -10.89 -7.52
CA ASP A 75 -8.32 -11.49 -7.10
C ASP A 75 -9.25 -10.47 -6.40
N VAL A 76 -8.68 -9.60 -5.56
CA VAL A 76 -9.45 -8.53 -4.90
C VAL A 76 -9.90 -7.47 -5.90
N VAL A 77 -9.02 -7.05 -6.81
CA VAL A 77 -9.32 -5.98 -7.78
C VAL A 77 -10.34 -6.45 -8.81
N ASN A 78 -10.20 -7.67 -9.33
CA ASN A 78 -11.15 -8.26 -10.28
C ASN A 78 -12.54 -8.41 -9.67
N GLU A 79 -12.62 -8.82 -8.41
CA GLU A 79 -13.90 -8.86 -7.70
C GLU A 79 -14.48 -7.47 -7.42
N ALA A 80 -13.61 -6.48 -7.14
CA ALA A 80 -14.04 -5.12 -6.82
C ALA A 80 -14.50 -4.34 -8.05
N ILE A 81 -13.80 -4.49 -9.16
CA ILE A 81 -14.01 -3.76 -10.41
C ILE A 81 -14.22 -4.78 -11.52
N VAL A 82 -15.46 -5.04 -11.82
CA VAL A 82 -15.85 -5.86 -12.97
C VAL A 82 -15.87 -4.95 -14.20
N THR A 83 -15.14 -5.33 -15.24
CA THR A 83 -15.12 -4.63 -16.51
C THR A 83 -15.85 -5.45 -17.56
N ASP A 84 -16.89 -4.89 -18.12
CA ASP A 84 -17.59 -5.46 -19.26
C ASP A 84 -17.34 -4.58 -20.50
N LEU A 85 -17.55 -5.16 -21.69
CA LEU A 85 -17.39 -4.45 -22.98
C LEU A 85 -18.46 -3.37 -23.20
N TYR A 86 -19.64 -3.54 -22.59
CA TYR A 86 -20.80 -2.70 -22.85
C TYR A 86 -21.24 -1.86 -21.66
N ASP A 87 -20.96 -2.33 -20.45
CA ASP A 87 -21.42 -1.69 -19.21
C ASP A 87 -20.27 -0.95 -18.51
N SER A 88 -20.60 0.18 -17.92
CA SER A 88 -19.65 0.95 -17.13
C SER A 88 -19.43 0.27 -15.77
N PRO A 89 -18.18 0.21 -15.28
CA PRO A 89 -17.85 -0.43 -14.01
C PRO A 89 -18.58 0.17 -12.80
N VAL A 90 -18.98 1.43 -12.88
CA VAL A 90 -19.66 2.15 -11.78
C VAL A 90 -20.72 3.08 -12.33
N GLU A 91 -21.92 3.02 -11.74
CA GLU A 91 -22.99 3.95 -12.00
C GLU A 91 -23.47 4.63 -10.71
N VAL A 92 -24.09 5.82 -10.87
CA VAL A 92 -24.68 6.53 -9.73
C VAL A 92 -26.14 6.10 -9.57
N GLU A 93 -26.47 5.59 -8.38
CA GLU A 93 -27.82 5.18 -8.00
C GLU A 93 -28.50 6.29 -7.17
N LEU A 94 -29.62 6.77 -7.66
CA LEU A 94 -30.37 7.90 -7.11
C LEU A 94 -31.82 7.55 -6.70
N SER A 95 -32.14 6.25 -6.58
CA SER A 95 -33.51 5.82 -6.22
C SER A 95 -33.93 6.36 -4.87
N ASN A 96 -33.03 6.40 -3.92
CA ASN A 96 -33.28 6.85 -2.56
C ASN A 96 -33.23 8.38 -2.39
N LEU A 97 -32.86 9.11 -3.47
CA LEU A 97 -32.79 10.57 -3.44
C LEU A 97 -34.15 11.17 -3.67
N ASN A 98 -34.61 12.00 -2.73
CA ASN A 98 -35.86 12.74 -2.85
C ASN A 98 -35.64 14.06 -3.61
N ALA A 99 -35.43 13.97 -4.91
CA ALA A 99 -35.21 15.11 -5.81
C ALA A 99 -36.03 14.95 -7.09
N SER A 100 -36.23 16.07 -7.81
CA SER A 100 -36.94 16.02 -9.11
C SER A 100 -36.15 15.20 -10.14
N GLU A 101 -36.87 14.54 -11.06
CA GLU A 101 -36.21 13.73 -12.11
C GLU A 101 -35.28 14.57 -13.00
N GLY A 102 -35.54 15.86 -13.16
CA GLY A 102 -34.66 16.79 -13.86
C GLY A 102 -33.28 16.97 -13.16
N ILE A 103 -33.27 17.02 -11.83
CA ILE A 103 -32.03 17.12 -11.03
C ILE A 103 -31.30 15.77 -11.08
N LYS A 104 -32.00 14.66 -10.91
CA LYS A 104 -31.40 13.32 -10.99
C LYS A 104 -30.75 13.09 -12.36
N LYS A 105 -31.39 13.50 -13.44
CA LYS A 105 -30.81 13.40 -14.79
C LYS A 105 -29.53 14.21 -14.92
N LYS A 106 -29.51 15.45 -14.43
CA LYS A 106 -28.30 16.29 -14.42
C LYS A 106 -27.17 15.65 -13.60
N ILE A 107 -27.47 15.08 -12.43
CA ILE A 107 -26.47 14.40 -11.61
C ILE A 107 -25.86 13.22 -12.36
N ARG A 108 -26.66 12.41 -13.07
CA ARG A 108 -26.15 11.29 -13.88
C ARG A 108 -25.28 11.77 -15.05
N GLU A 109 -25.68 12.84 -15.72
CA GLU A 109 -24.92 13.44 -16.81
C GLU A 109 -23.55 13.98 -16.32
N GLU A 110 -23.54 14.70 -15.21
CA GLU A 110 -22.30 15.22 -14.62
C GLU A 110 -21.39 14.09 -14.10
N PHE A 111 -21.95 13.04 -13.52
CA PHE A 111 -21.16 11.88 -13.11
C PHE A 111 -20.54 11.15 -14.30
N ARG A 112 -21.27 11.01 -15.40
CA ARG A 112 -20.73 10.43 -16.65
C ARG A 112 -19.59 11.28 -17.17
N TYR A 113 -19.76 12.58 -17.23
CA TYR A 113 -18.71 13.52 -17.64
C TYR A 113 -17.44 13.37 -16.78
N LEU A 114 -17.58 13.27 -15.47
CA LEU A 114 -16.44 13.07 -14.56
C LEU A 114 -15.72 11.74 -14.80
N LYS A 115 -16.45 10.66 -15.06
CA LYS A 115 -15.85 9.36 -15.41
C LYS A 115 -15.07 9.43 -16.73
N GLU A 116 -15.65 10.07 -17.74
CA GLU A 116 -14.97 10.29 -19.04
C GLU A 116 -13.72 11.14 -18.87
N THR A 117 -13.75 12.20 -18.06
CA THR A 117 -12.61 13.09 -17.81
C THR A 117 -11.43 12.36 -17.17
N MET A 118 -11.67 11.37 -16.33
CA MET A 118 -10.60 10.57 -15.70
C MET A 118 -10.30 9.26 -16.45
N ASP A 119 -10.94 9.01 -17.59
CA ASP A 119 -10.82 7.76 -18.34
C ASP A 119 -11.14 6.52 -17.46
N PHE A 120 -12.11 6.65 -16.55
CA PHE A 120 -12.34 5.64 -15.52
C PHE A 120 -12.70 4.28 -16.10
N ASP A 121 -13.53 4.24 -17.14
CA ASP A 121 -13.99 2.99 -17.75
C ASP A 121 -12.82 2.15 -18.31
N LYS A 122 -11.73 2.80 -18.72
CA LYS A 122 -10.51 2.12 -19.23
C LYS A 122 -9.48 1.85 -18.14
N LYS A 123 -9.40 2.71 -17.12
CA LYS A 123 -8.33 2.70 -16.10
C LYS A 123 -8.84 2.28 -14.73
N SER A 124 -10.08 1.89 -14.59
CA SER A 124 -10.72 1.58 -13.30
C SER A 124 -9.94 0.55 -12.49
N HIS A 125 -9.51 -0.51 -13.15
CA HIS A 125 -8.71 -1.57 -12.55
C HIS A 125 -7.36 -1.05 -12.01
N GLU A 126 -6.63 -0.26 -12.81
CA GLU A 126 -5.36 0.33 -12.41
C GLU A 126 -5.52 1.33 -11.26
N ILE A 127 -6.55 2.19 -11.32
CA ILE A 127 -6.84 3.18 -10.29
C ILE A 127 -7.17 2.51 -8.97
N PHE A 128 -8.02 1.49 -8.98
CA PHE A 128 -8.39 0.74 -7.78
C PHE A 128 -7.20 -0.04 -7.22
N ARG A 129 -6.40 -0.69 -8.09
CA ARG A 129 -5.17 -1.39 -7.71
C ARG A 129 -4.18 -0.46 -7.01
N ASN A 130 -3.92 0.72 -7.56
CA ASN A 130 -3.02 1.71 -6.97
C ASN A 130 -3.54 2.18 -5.60
N TRP A 131 -4.85 2.43 -5.48
CA TRP A 131 -5.45 2.77 -4.19
C TRP A 131 -5.32 1.64 -3.16
N TYR A 132 -5.53 0.40 -3.56
CA TYR A 132 -5.42 -0.76 -2.68
C TYR A 132 -3.98 -0.97 -2.18
N ILE A 133 -2.98 -0.82 -3.06
CA ILE A 133 -1.56 -0.97 -2.74
C ILE A 133 -1.07 0.17 -1.86
N ASP A 134 -1.31 1.42 -2.25
CA ASP A 134 -0.78 2.59 -1.54
C ASP A 134 -1.62 2.95 -0.30
N GLY A 135 -2.86 2.47 -0.22
CA GLY A 135 -3.81 2.81 0.83
C GLY A 135 -4.34 4.24 0.76
N ARG A 136 -4.01 4.96 -0.31
CA ARG A 136 -4.39 6.36 -0.53
C ARG A 136 -4.36 6.71 -2.00
N LEU A 137 -5.20 7.68 -2.38
CA LEU A 137 -5.30 8.15 -3.75
C LEU A 137 -5.51 9.66 -3.74
N TYR A 138 -4.80 10.37 -4.61
CA TYR A 138 -4.88 11.81 -4.76
C TYR A 138 -5.19 12.19 -6.19
N TYR A 139 -6.18 13.06 -6.35
CA TYR A 139 -6.51 13.68 -7.63
C TYR A 139 -6.56 15.19 -7.49
N LEU A 140 -5.90 15.90 -8.41
CA LEU A 140 -6.04 17.35 -8.55
C LEU A 140 -7.23 17.64 -9.45
N LYS A 141 -8.17 18.42 -8.93
CA LYS A 141 -9.30 18.98 -9.68
C LYS A 141 -8.83 20.24 -10.41
N VAL A 142 -8.72 20.19 -11.72
CA VAL A 142 -8.34 21.34 -12.54
C VAL A 142 -9.60 22.11 -12.92
N ILE A 143 -9.65 23.37 -12.50
CA ILE A 143 -10.80 24.28 -12.71
C ILE A 143 -10.25 25.56 -13.32
N ASP A 144 -10.97 26.12 -14.30
CA ASP A 144 -10.59 27.43 -14.85
C ASP A 144 -10.90 28.54 -13.83
N PRO A 145 -9.90 29.30 -13.37
CA PRO A 145 -10.11 30.40 -12.45
C PRO A 145 -10.98 31.54 -13.01
N LYS A 146 -11.05 31.65 -14.36
CA LYS A 146 -11.85 32.68 -15.03
C LYS A 146 -13.32 32.30 -15.11
N ASN A 147 -13.59 31.05 -15.35
CA ASN A 147 -14.93 30.51 -15.56
C ASN A 147 -15.19 29.28 -14.64
N PRO A 148 -15.25 29.45 -13.32
CA PRO A 148 -15.42 28.33 -12.40
C PRO A 148 -16.78 27.60 -12.57
N GLN A 149 -17.76 28.25 -13.21
CA GLN A 149 -19.09 27.66 -13.48
C GLN A 149 -19.06 26.56 -14.56
N GLU A 150 -17.97 26.44 -15.33
CA GLU A 150 -17.80 25.32 -16.24
C GLU A 150 -17.53 24.00 -15.52
N GLY A 151 -17.18 24.07 -14.23
CA GLY A 151 -16.91 22.93 -13.39
C GLY A 151 -15.48 22.40 -13.53
N ILE A 152 -15.29 21.14 -13.23
CA ILE A 152 -14.00 20.44 -13.32
C ILE A 152 -13.72 20.15 -14.80
N GLN A 153 -12.57 20.63 -15.30
CA GLN A 153 -12.16 20.43 -16.69
C GLN A 153 -11.23 19.24 -16.86
N ASP A 154 -10.44 18.91 -15.83
CA ASP A 154 -9.50 17.80 -15.86
C ASP A 154 -9.30 17.23 -14.46
N LEU A 155 -9.02 15.93 -14.38
CA LEU A 155 -8.73 15.22 -13.13
C LEU A 155 -7.36 14.56 -13.25
N ARG A 156 -6.36 15.11 -12.54
CA ARG A 156 -4.98 14.63 -12.62
C ARG A 156 -4.60 13.80 -11.42
N TYR A 157 -4.22 12.57 -11.66
CA TYR A 157 -3.63 11.71 -10.64
C TYR A 157 -2.32 12.28 -10.11
N ILE A 158 -2.15 12.26 -8.80
CA ILE A 158 -0.91 12.65 -8.14
C ILE A 158 -0.36 11.45 -7.38
N ASP A 159 0.91 11.12 -7.67
CA ASP A 159 1.62 10.06 -6.94
C ASP A 159 1.73 10.43 -5.44
N PRO A 160 1.28 9.56 -4.53
CA PRO A 160 1.41 9.75 -3.08
C PRO A 160 2.82 10.10 -2.59
N LEU A 161 3.86 9.69 -3.33
CA LEU A 161 5.25 10.06 -3.02
C LEU A 161 5.61 11.51 -3.34
N LYS A 162 4.77 12.23 -4.09
CA LYS A 162 5.01 13.62 -4.52
C LYS A 162 4.18 14.65 -3.77
N ILE A 163 3.25 14.21 -2.96
CA ILE A 163 2.31 15.08 -2.25
C ILE A 163 2.37 14.87 -0.76
N LYS A 164 2.22 15.95 0.00
CA LYS A 164 2.15 15.92 1.45
C LYS A 164 1.01 16.79 1.93
N TYR A 165 0.19 16.28 2.84
CA TYR A 165 -0.81 17.05 3.55
C TYR A 165 -0.19 17.73 4.76
N VAL A 166 -0.41 19.04 4.92
CA VAL A 166 0.11 19.84 6.03
C VAL A 166 -1.06 20.52 6.72
N ARG A 167 -1.13 20.30 8.04
CA ARG A 167 -2.05 20.99 8.92
C ARG A 167 -1.24 21.83 9.90
N GLN A 168 -1.44 23.14 9.88
CA GLN A 168 -0.73 24.08 10.72
C GLN A 168 -1.72 24.83 11.59
N GLU A 169 -1.50 24.88 12.88
CA GLU A 169 -2.30 25.69 13.79
C GLU A 169 -2.05 27.17 13.52
N LYS A 170 -3.11 27.92 13.24
CA LYS A 170 -3.05 29.38 13.12
C LYS A 170 -2.94 29.98 14.52
N ARG A 171 -1.80 30.59 14.81
CA ARG A 171 -1.68 31.48 15.96
C ARG A 171 -2.19 32.85 15.59
N ASP A 172 -3.22 33.34 16.29
CA ASP A 172 -3.58 34.74 16.27
C ASP A 172 -2.46 35.49 16.98
N ASN A 173 -1.59 36.16 16.21
CA ASN A 173 -0.44 36.93 16.72
C ASN A 173 -0.86 38.12 17.60
N ASP A 174 -2.16 38.46 17.66
CA ASP A 174 -2.66 39.67 18.32
C ASP A 174 -3.15 39.48 19.77
N LYS A 175 -3.04 38.26 20.33
CA LYS A 175 -3.52 38.07 21.71
C LYS A 175 -2.50 37.25 22.52
N ASP A 176 -1.82 37.96 23.41
CA ASP A 176 -0.96 37.38 24.45
C ASP A 176 -1.69 36.23 25.18
N PRO A 177 -1.09 35.06 25.32
CA PRO A 177 -1.73 33.95 26.04
C PRO A 177 -2.06 34.27 27.51
N TYR A 178 -1.40 35.25 28.08
CA TYR A 178 -1.67 35.75 29.46
C TYR A 178 -2.91 36.66 29.57
N VAL A 179 -3.38 37.26 28.51
CA VAL A 179 -4.58 38.12 28.53
C VAL A 179 -5.88 37.29 28.53
N ARG A 180 -5.79 36.03 28.12
CA ARG A 180 -6.97 35.15 28.05
C ARG A 180 -7.46 34.63 29.41
N ILE A 181 -6.66 34.72 30.46
CA ILE A 181 -7.01 34.21 31.81
C ILE A 181 -7.93 35.17 32.57
N ASN A 182 -7.95 36.44 32.19
CA ASN A 182 -8.67 37.49 32.91
C ASN A 182 -9.93 38.02 32.23
N SER A 183 -10.29 37.60 31.05
CA SER A 183 -11.57 37.96 30.41
C SER A 183 -12.69 37.01 30.88
N LYS A 184 -13.70 37.60 31.50
CA LYS A 184 -14.91 36.92 32.01
C LYS A 184 -15.83 36.31 30.96
N GLU A 185 -15.37 36.17 29.74
CA GLU A 185 -16.07 35.47 28.69
C GLU A 185 -15.46 34.05 28.55
N ASN A 186 -16.32 33.05 28.72
CA ASN A 186 -16.00 31.61 28.56
C ASN A 186 -15.62 31.29 27.09
N ASN A 187 -14.62 31.96 26.55
CA ASN A 187 -14.08 31.65 25.22
C ASN A 187 -13.12 30.48 25.32
N VAL A 188 -13.66 29.27 25.21
CA VAL A 188 -12.87 28.08 24.96
C VAL A 188 -12.19 28.29 23.58
N PRO A 189 -10.84 28.25 23.50
CA PRO A 189 -10.16 28.49 22.25
C PRO A 189 -10.51 27.38 21.25
N ASN A 190 -11.19 27.76 20.18
CA ASN A 190 -11.40 26.84 19.06
C ASN A 190 -10.15 26.93 18.18
N PRO A 191 -9.31 25.89 18.14
CA PRO A 191 -8.08 25.96 17.36
C PRO A 191 -8.41 26.07 15.85
N LYS A 192 -7.96 27.17 15.25
CA LYS A 192 -8.08 27.37 13.80
C LYS A 192 -6.87 26.75 13.13
N PHE A 193 -7.12 25.85 12.19
CA PHE A 193 -6.07 25.20 11.41
C PHE A 193 -6.02 25.76 9.99
N ASP A 194 -4.81 25.94 9.45
CA ASP A 194 -4.55 26.16 8.03
C ASP A 194 -4.16 24.83 7.39
N GLU A 195 -4.97 24.34 6.47
CA GLU A 195 -4.85 23.04 5.86
C GLU A 195 -4.53 23.19 4.37
N TYR A 196 -3.44 22.58 3.93
CA TYR A 196 -3.00 22.65 2.54
C TYR A 196 -2.15 21.45 2.16
N TYR A 197 -2.01 21.23 0.86
CA TYR A 197 -1.11 20.24 0.31
C TYR A 197 0.17 20.90 -0.23
N LEU A 198 1.29 20.23 -0.05
CA LEU A 198 2.56 20.56 -0.68
C LEU A 198 2.86 19.54 -1.76
N TYR A 199 2.99 20.00 -2.99
CA TYR A 199 3.35 19.17 -4.14
C TYR A 199 4.78 19.44 -4.55
N THR A 200 5.56 18.36 -4.77
CA THR A 200 6.97 18.41 -5.23
C THR A 200 7.14 17.54 -6.47
N MET A 201 7.72 18.08 -7.54
CA MET A 201 7.97 17.30 -8.77
C MET A 201 8.96 16.16 -8.55
N LYS A 202 9.97 16.37 -7.71
CA LYS A 202 10.98 15.36 -7.38
C LYS A 202 10.69 14.82 -5.99
N PRO A 203 10.55 13.49 -5.82
CA PRO A 203 10.47 12.92 -4.48
C PRO A 203 11.80 13.24 -3.77
N ASN A 204 11.73 14.01 -2.68
CA ASN A 204 12.91 14.38 -1.92
C ASN A 204 13.54 13.13 -1.32
N TYR A 205 14.75 12.80 -1.79
CA TYR A 205 15.61 11.87 -1.12
C TYR A 205 16.14 12.48 0.19
N PRO A 206 16.34 11.66 1.22
CA PRO A 206 16.57 12.13 2.58
C PRO A 206 17.99 12.63 2.76
N THR A 207 18.18 13.90 2.70
CA THR A 207 19.36 14.53 3.29
C THR A 207 19.07 16.00 3.57
N GLY A 208 18.72 16.30 4.83
CA GLY A 208 19.01 17.59 5.47
C GLY A 208 18.45 18.86 4.84
N MET A 209 17.45 18.83 3.95
CA MET A 209 17.06 19.99 3.16
C MET A 209 15.60 20.45 3.35
N ILE A 210 15.03 20.30 4.53
CA ILE A 210 13.75 21.00 4.82
C ILE A 210 13.92 22.52 4.81
N ALA A 211 15.11 23.03 5.09
CA ALA A 211 15.41 24.46 4.98
C ALA A 211 15.33 25.02 3.54
N GLN A 212 15.27 24.17 2.50
CA GLN A 212 15.09 24.56 1.11
C GLN A 212 13.72 24.18 0.53
N ALA A 213 12.76 23.72 1.33
CA ALA A 213 11.37 23.45 0.90
C ALA A 213 10.65 24.68 0.31
N GLY A 214 11.24 25.87 0.43
CA GLY A 214 10.76 27.11 -0.18
C GLY A 214 11.04 27.27 -1.67
N LYS A 215 11.92 26.48 -2.30
CA LYS A 215 12.34 26.74 -3.69
C LYS A 215 11.81 25.75 -4.75
N GLY A 216 10.91 24.83 -4.42
CA GLY A 216 10.42 23.84 -5.41
C GLY A 216 9.10 23.17 -5.05
N ALA A 217 8.51 23.48 -3.91
CA ALA A 217 7.22 22.93 -3.50
C ALA A 217 6.08 23.91 -3.81
N THR A 218 5.06 23.42 -4.49
CA THR A 218 3.85 24.19 -4.79
C THR A 218 2.82 23.95 -3.70
N LYS A 219 2.32 25.01 -3.09
CA LYS A 219 1.22 24.96 -2.12
C LYS A 219 -0.10 24.88 -2.87
N ILE A 220 -0.90 23.84 -2.59
CA ILE A 220 -2.20 23.59 -3.20
C ILE A 220 -3.27 23.64 -2.10
N SER A 221 -4.41 24.27 -2.40
CA SER A 221 -5.54 24.32 -1.48
C SER A 221 -6.12 22.93 -1.23
N LYS A 222 -6.61 22.69 -0.01
CA LYS A 222 -7.26 21.42 0.36
C LYS A 222 -8.42 21.08 -0.58
N ASP A 223 -9.22 22.06 -0.94
CA ASP A 223 -10.42 21.87 -1.77
C ASP A 223 -10.11 21.50 -3.22
N SER A 224 -8.89 21.80 -3.68
CA SER A 224 -8.45 21.47 -5.04
C SER A 224 -8.02 20.01 -5.20
N ILE A 225 -7.85 19.28 -4.10
CA ILE A 225 -7.40 17.90 -4.12
C ILE A 225 -8.47 17.01 -3.51
N THR A 226 -8.79 15.94 -4.24
CA THR A 226 -9.57 14.83 -3.71
C THR A 226 -8.63 13.80 -3.12
N TYR A 227 -8.84 13.47 -1.86
CA TYR A 227 -8.06 12.52 -1.09
C TYR A 227 -8.93 11.35 -0.65
N CYS A 228 -8.66 10.17 -1.20
CA CYS A 228 -9.34 8.94 -0.84
C CYS A 228 -8.41 8.02 -0.06
N THR A 229 -8.74 7.75 1.20
CA THR A 229 -7.96 6.88 2.09
C THR A 229 -8.52 5.48 2.16
N SER A 230 -7.67 4.51 2.55
CA SER A 230 -8.10 3.14 2.88
C SER A 230 -9.04 3.06 4.09
N GLY A 231 -9.03 4.09 4.96
CA GLY A 231 -9.69 4.08 6.26
C GLY A 231 -8.95 3.29 7.33
N LEU A 232 -7.82 2.70 7.01
CA LEU A 232 -6.96 2.04 7.97
C LEU A 232 -5.93 3.04 8.48
N VAL A 233 -5.85 3.19 9.79
CA VAL A 233 -4.89 4.09 10.44
C VAL A 233 -4.05 3.33 11.44
N ASP A 234 -2.85 3.84 11.70
CA ASP A 234 -1.96 3.30 12.70
C ASP A 234 -2.55 3.45 14.12
N ARG A 235 -1.98 2.72 15.07
CA ARG A 235 -2.39 2.76 16.48
C ARG A 235 -2.45 4.19 17.05
N ASN A 236 -1.54 5.04 16.64
CA ASN A 236 -1.49 6.44 17.05
C ASN A 236 -2.40 7.35 16.19
N LYS A 237 -3.11 6.82 15.20
CA LYS A 237 -3.93 7.55 14.22
C LYS A 237 -3.17 8.60 13.39
N ASN A 238 -1.86 8.51 13.34
CA ASN A 238 -0.98 9.49 12.70
C ASN A 238 -0.70 9.18 11.23
N ARG A 239 -0.99 7.92 10.80
CA ARG A 239 -0.64 7.47 9.44
C ARG A 239 -1.75 6.61 8.88
N VAL A 240 -2.05 6.85 7.60
CA VAL A 240 -2.90 5.96 6.82
C VAL A 240 -2.09 4.73 6.42
N LEU A 241 -2.67 3.56 6.60
CA LEU A 241 -2.06 2.27 6.27
C LEU A 241 -2.69 1.68 5.00
N SER A 242 -1.90 0.94 4.25
CA SER A 242 -2.39 0.12 3.14
C SER A 242 -3.08 -1.15 3.66
N TYR A 243 -3.93 -1.75 2.83
CA TYR A 243 -4.48 -3.09 3.07
C TYR A 243 -3.38 -4.16 3.13
N LEU A 244 -2.23 -3.89 2.50
CA LEU A 244 -1.05 -4.77 2.52
C LEU A 244 -0.27 -4.75 3.84
N GLN A 245 -0.54 -3.80 4.74
CA GLN A 245 0.20 -3.66 6.01
C GLN A 245 0.24 -4.96 6.83
N LYS A 246 -0.86 -5.68 6.90
CA LYS A 246 -0.97 -6.93 7.67
C LYS A 246 -0.18 -8.08 7.05
N ALA A 247 0.08 -8.01 5.76
CA ALA A 247 0.76 -9.05 5.00
C ALA A 247 2.29 -8.92 5.03
N ILE A 248 2.86 -7.78 5.42
CA ILE A 248 4.33 -7.55 5.40
C ILE A 248 5.09 -8.69 6.10
N LYS A 249 4.67 -9.04 7.31
CA LYS A 249 5.35 -10.09 8.07
C LYS A 249 5.21 -11.46 7.41
N ALA A 250 4.03 -11.77 6.87
CA ALA A 250 3.75 -13.05 6.23
C ALA A 250 4.56 -13.22 4.93
N VAL A 251 4.65 -12.18 4.11
CA VAL A 251 5.46 -12.16 2.88
C VAL A 251 6.94 -12.39 3.20
N ASN A 252 7.48 -11.64 4.17
CA ASN A 252 8.89 -11.79 4.53
C ASN A 252 9.20 -13.20 5.07
N GLN A 253 8.28 -13.79 5.83
CA GLN A 253 8.43 -15.15 6.34
C GLN A 253 8.35 -16.20 5.22
N LEU A 254 7.39 -16.06 4.31
CA LEU A 254 7.24 -16.96 3.16
C LEU A 254 8.50 -16.94 2.30
N ARG A 255 8.96 -15.76 1.90
CA ARG A 255 10.18 -15.58 1.12
C ARG A 255 11.40 -16.22 1.79
N MET A 256 11.57 -15.98 3.10
CA MET A 256 12.69 -16.56 3.85
C MET A 256 12.66 -18.09 3.83
N ILE A 257 11.48 -18.70 3.93
CA ILE A 257 11.33 -20.16 3.92
C ILE A 257 11.56 -20.71 2.53
N GLU A 258 11.04 -20.09 1.49
CA GLU A 258 11.27 -20.48 0.10
C GLU A 258 12.75 -20.44 -0.25
N ASP A 259 13.45 -19.34 0.06
CA ASP A 259 14.90 -19.22 -0.14
C ASP A 259 15.67 -20.28 0.65
N SER A 260 15.29 -20.49 1.92
CA SER A 260 15.91 -21.51 2.78
C SER A 260 15.69 -22.93 2.26
N LEU A 261 14.52 -23.22 1.72
CA LEU A 261 14.18 -24.50 1.13
C LEU A 261 15.04 -24.79 -0.11
N VAL A 262 15.19 -23.79 -0.99
CA VAL A 262 16.03 -23.90 -2.18
C VAL A 262 17.48 -24.14 -1.78
N ILE A 263 18.01 -23.35 -0.84
CA ILE A 263 19.38 -23.53 -0.33
C ILE A 263 19.55 -24.91 0.30
N TYR A 264 18.59 -25.36 1.11
CA TYR A 264 18.63 -26.67 1.75
C TYR A 264 18.65 -27.80 0.72
N ARG A 265 17.75 -27.72 -0.28
CA ARG A 265 17.69 -28.75 -1.35
C ARG A 265 18.98 -28.78 -2.17
N LEU A 266 19.50 -27.61 -2.58
CA LEU A 266 20.76 -27.52 -3.32
C LEU A 266 21.94 -28.03 -2.51
N SER A 267 21.97 -27.80 -1.20
CA SER A 267 23.09 -28.17 -0.35
C SER A 267 23.00 -29.63 0.17
N ARG A 268 21.79 -30.18 0.33
CA ARG A 268 21.55 -31.45 1.00
C ARG A 268 20.98 -32.55 0.11
N ALA A 269 20.31 -32.21 -0.99
CA ALA A 269 19.77 -33.24 -1.90
C ALA A 269 20.84 -34.10 -2.54
N PRO A 270 21.99 -33.53 -3.00
CA PRO A 270 23.03 -34.38 -3.54
C PRO A 270 23.73 -35.19 -2.45
N GLU A 271 24.01 -36.43 -2.76
CA GLU A 271 24.92 -37.25 -1.93
C GLU A 271 26.29 -36.57 -1.87
N ARG A 272 26.81 -36.40 -0.67
CA ARG A 272 28.16 -35.86 -0.48
C ARG A 272 29.17 -36.95 -0.50
N ARG A 273 30.30 -36.74 -1.17
CA ARG A 273 31.39 -37.72 -1.20
C ARG A 273 32.45 -37.30 -0.19
N ILE A 274 32.95 -38.28 0.53
CA ILE A 274 34.11 -38.14 1.39
C ILE A 274 35.25 -38.85 0.72
N PHE A 275 36.28 -38.09 0.36
CA PHE A 275 37.50 -38.63 -0.19
C PHE A 275 38.52 -38.78 0.93
N TYR A 276 38.81 -40.01 1.32
CA TYR A 276 39.93 -40.32 2.20
C TYR A 276 41.16 -40.49 1.34
N ILE A 277 42.07 -39.51 1.39
CA ILE A 277 43.30 -39.53 0.59
C ILE A 277 44.43 -40.10 1.44
N ASP A 278 45.01 -41.19 0.97
CA ASP A 278 46.20 -41.74 1.60
C ASP A 278 47.39 -40.80 1.34
N VAL A 279 47.92 -40.24 2.40
CA VAL A 279 49.08 -39.35 2.38
C VAL A 279 50.37 -40.10 2.80
N GLY A 280 50.25 -41.43 3.08
CA GLY A 280 51.36 -42.24 3.48
C GLY A 280 52.23 -41.65 4.61
N ASN A 281 53.53 -41.80 4.53
CA ASN A 281 54.47 -41.29 5.50
C ASN A 281 54.96 -39.86 5.21
N LEU A 282 54.23 -39.06 4.47
CA LEU A 282 54.62 -37.70 4.20
C LEU A 282 54.65 -36.84 5.50
N PRO A 283 55.65 -35.95 5.66
CA PRO A 283 55.64 -35.01 6.75
C PRO A 283 54.37 -34.17 6.73
N LYS A 284 53.83 -33.79 7.91
CA LYS A 284 52.53 -33.10 8.09
C LYS A 284 52.33 -31.94 7.12
N VAL A 285 53.33 -31.08 6.96
CA VAL A 285 53.29 -29.92 6.09
C VAL A 285 53.14 -30.30 4.60
N LYS A 286 53.90 -31.32 4.14
CA LYS A 286 53.79 -31.80 2.76
C LYS A 286 52.48 -32.53 2.50
N ALA A 287 51.96 -33.27 3.49
CA ALA A 287 50.63 -33.91 3.40
C ALA A 287 49.51 -32.87 3.27
N GLU A 288 49.57 -31.81 4.05
CA GLU A 288 48.58 -30.70 3.95
C GLU A 288 48.67 -29.94 2.61
N GLN A 289 49.87 -29.74 2.09
CA GLN A 289 50.07 -29.11 0.77
C GLN A 289 49.51 -30.00 -0.34
N TYR A 290 49.80 -31.28 -0.31
CA TYR A 290 49.27 -32.28 -1.29
C TYR A 290 47.75 -32.31 -1.24
N LEU A 291 47.14 -32.31 -0.06
CA LEU A 291 45.70 -32.27 0.11
C LEU A 291 45.11 -30.98 -0.47
N ARG A 292 45.72 -29.83 -0.21
CA ARG A 292 45.27 -28.54 -0.76
C ARG A 292 45.35 -28.49 -2.29
N ASP A 293 46.40 -29.04 -2.85
CA ASP A 293 46.56 -29.10 -4.32
C ASP A 293 45.51 -29.96 -4.96
N VAL A 294 45.20 -31.09 -4.34
CA VAL A 294 44.12 -32.01 -4.80
C VAL A 294 42.79 -31.33 -4.65
N MET A 295 42.52 -30.69 -3.51
CA MET A 295 41.27 -29.92 -3.30
C MET A 295 41.09 -28.81 -4.31
N MET A 296 42.14 -28.04 -4.62
CA MET A 296 42.06 -26.94 -5.59
C MET A 296 41.76 -27.41 -7.01
N ARG A 297 42.24 -28.60 -7.37
CA ARG A 297 42.00 -29.18 -8.70
C ARG A 297 40.58 -29.71 -8.90
N TYR A 298 39.94 -30.16 -7.83
CA TYR A 298 38.67 -30.90 -7.92
C TYR A 298 37.52 -30.22 -7.15
N ARG A 299 37.75 -29.05 -6.55
CA ARG A 299 36.70 -28.30 -5.83
C ARG A 299 35.82 -27.50 -6.79
N ASN A 300 34.54 -27.78 -6.76
CA ASN A 300 33.52 -26.99 -7.46
C ASN A 300 32.67 -26.24 -6.45
N LYS A 301 32.29 -25.04 -6.78
CA LYS A 301 31.45 -24.18 -5.94
C LYS A 301 30.28 -23.66 -6.74
N LEU A 302 29.08 -23.95 -6.27
CA LEU A 302 27.83 -23.34 -6.74
C LEU A 302 27.49 -22.12 -5.89
N VAL A 303 27.09 -21.07 -6.54
CA VAL A 303 26.57 -19.86 -5.90
C VAL A 303 25.11 -19.66 -6.31
N TYR A 304 24.24 -19.63 -5.33
CA TYR A 304 22.82 -19.29 -5.52
C TYR A 304 22.63 -17.79 -5.32
N ASP A 305 22.05 -17.12 -6.32
CA ASP A 305 21.66 -15.71 -6.22
C ASP A 305 20.20 -15.60 -5.78
N ALA A 306 19.99 -15.17 -4.54
CA ALA A 306 18.65 -15.03 -3.95
C ALA A 306 17.80 -13.93 -4.59
N ASN A 307 18.39 -13.01 -5.36
CA ASN A 307 17.64 -11.93 -6.01
C ASN A 307 17.08 -12.36 -7.36
N THR A 308 17.81 -13.18 -8.11
CA THR A 308 17.40 -13.64 -9.44
C THR A 308 16.87 -15.07 -9.44
N GLY A 309 17.11 -15.84 -8.37
CA GLY A 309 16.79 -17.25 -8.29
C GLY A 309 17.68 -18.13 -9.19
N GLU A 310 18.71 -17.57 -9.79
CA GLU A 310 19.63 -18.29 -10.66
C GLU A 310 20.74 -18.99 -9.87
N VAL A 311 21.07 -20.21 -10.31
CA VAL A 311 22.24 -20.93 -9.83
C VAL A 311 23.38 -20.68 -10.80
N ARG A 312 24.41 -19.94 -10.34
CA ARG A 312 25.61 -19.68 -11.14
C ARG A 312 26.73 -20.64 -10.74
N ASP A 313 27.29 -21.28 -11.75
CA ASP A 313 28.50 -22.05 -11.59
C ASP A 313 29.71 -21.17 -11.97
N ASP A 314 30.53 -20.83 -10.99
CA ASP A 314 31.74 -20.02 -11.20
C ASP A 314 32.85 -20.79 -11.95
N ARG A 315 32.65 -22.06 -12.24
CA ARG A 315 33.63 -22.90 -12.94
C ARG A 315 33.00 -23.84 -13.96
N LYS A 316 33.74 -24.11 -15.02
CA LYS A 316 33.35 -24.91 -16.20
C LYS A 316 33.11 -26.41 -15.91
N PHE A 317 32.99 -26.86 -14.67
CA PHE A 317 32.81 -28.27 -14.32
C PHE A 317 31.54 -28.46 -13.50
N MET A 318 30.63 -29.26 -14.03
CA MET A 318 29.37 -29.64 -13.42
C MET A 318 29.59 -30.58 -12.22
N SER A 319 29.79 -30.04 -11.03
CA SER A 319 29.62 -30.86 -9.83
C SER A 319 28.92 -30.00 -8.77
N MET A 320 27.70 -30.42 -8.44
CA MET A 320 26.82 -29.74 -7.49
C MET A 320 27.14 -30.05 -6.02
N MET A 321 28.35 -30.48 -5.68
CA MET A 321 28.61 -31.09 -4.38
C MET A 321 29.80 -30.47 -3.68
N GLU A 322 29.64 -30.23 -2.38
CA GLU A 322 30.77 -30.05 -1.49
C GLU A 322 31.32 -31.40 -1.10
N ASP A 323 32.42 -31.81 -1.72
CA ASP A 323 33.14 -33.02 -1.38
C ASP A 323 34.06 -32.78 -0.18
N PHE A 324 34.13 -33.75 0.73
CA PHE A 324 35.03 -33.70 1.87
C PHE A 324 36.32 -34.43 1.57
N TRP A 325 37.46 -33.78 1.74
CA TRP A 325 38.78 -34.30 1.50
C TRP A 325 39.50 -34.47 2.83
N LEU A 326 39.67 -35.73 3.27
CA LEU A 326 40.26 -36.02 4.56
C LEU A 326 41.57 -36.78 4.39
N PRO A 327 42.68 -36.34 5.01
CA PRO A 327 43.92 -37.05 4.97
C PRO A 327 43.82 -38.29 5.85
N ARG A 328 44.28 -39.42 5.34
CA ARG A 328 44.39 -40.70 6.07
C ARG A 328 45.85 -41.03 6.26
N ARG A 329 46.21 -41.39 7.46
CA ARG A 329 47.58 -41.88 7.81
C ARG A 329 47.47 -43.28 8.33
N GLU A 330 48.40 -44.13 7.91
CA GLU A 330 48.67 -45.48 8.39
C GLU A 330 47.49 -46.42 8.59
N GLY A 331 47.56 -47.57 7.98
CA GLY A 331 46.71 -48.71 8.25
C GLY A 331 46.01 -49.35 7.05
N GLY A 332 46.48 -49.06 5.85
CA GLY A 332 46.36 -50.10 4.83
C GLY A 332 45.10 -50.22 4.00
N ARG A 333 44.33 -49.19 3.75
CA ARG A 333 43.25 -49.28 2.76
C ARG A 333 43.28 -48.19 1.71
N GLY A 334 44.41 -47.69 1.30
CA GLY A 334 44.50 -46.74 0.20
C GLY A 334 43.48 -45.58 0.22
N THR A 335 43.33 -44.88 -0.88
CA THR A 335 42.30 -43.85 -1.08
C THR A 335 40.92 -44.49 -1.16
N GLU A 336 40.00 -44.08 -0.28
CA GLU A 336 38.64 -44.60 -0.19
C GLU A 336 37.66 -43.46 -0.42
N ILE A 337 36.59 -43.72 -1.17
CA ILE A 337 35.50 -42.80 -1.40
C ILE A 337 34.27 -43.34 -0.69
N THR A 338 33.76 -42.59 0.26
CA THR A 338 32.52 -42.93 0.96
C THR A 338 31.47 -41.88 0.66
N THR A 339 30.25 -42.28 0.39
CA THR A 339 29.12 -41.37 0.17
C THR A 339 28.36 -41.16 1.47
N LEU A 340 28.10 -39.91 1.81
CA LEU A 340 27.10 -39.54 2.82
C LEU A 340 25.74 -39.50 2.15
N PRO A 341 24.75 -40.24 2.67
CA PRO A 341 23.42 -40.23 2.09
C PRO A 341 22.85 -38.79 2.08
N GLY A 342 22.14 -38.47 1.03
CA GLY A 342 21.40 -37.20 0.91
C GLY A 342 20.37 -37.05 2.02
N GLY A 343 19.88 -35.86 2.17
CA GLY A 343 18.83 -35.54 3.17
C GLY A 343 17.55 -36.32 2.87
N GLN A 344 16.95 -36.88 3.91
CA GLN A 344 15.62 -37.49 3.84
C GLN A 344 14.57 -36.38 3.94
N ASN A 345 13.35 -36.62 3.42
CA ASN A 345 12.19 -35.66 3.45
C ASN A 345 12.36 -34.37 2.62
N LEU A 346 13.05 -34.45 1.49
CA LEU A 346 13.21 -33.32 0.58
C LEU A 346 11.89 -32.93 -0.16
N GLY A 347 10.86 -33.75 -0.07
CA GLY A 347 9.56 -33.56 -0.72
C GLY A 347 8.54 -32.78 0.11
N GLU A 348 8.79 -32.56 1.39
CA GLU A 348 7.82 -31.86 2.25
C GLU A 348 7.78 -30.35 1.97
N LEU A 349 6.57 -29.86 1.63
CA LEU A 349 6.28 -28.45 1.38
C LEU A 349 5.33 -27.87 2.43
N THR A 350 5.04 -28.63 3.48
CA THR A 350 4.01 -28.29 4.48
C THR A 350 4.23 -26.93 5.13
N ASP A 351 5.48 -26.55 5.34
CA ASP A 351 5.83 -25.24 5.92
C ASP A 351 5.57 -24.11 4.93
N VAL A 352 5.91 -24.30 3.66
CA VAL A 352 5.64 -23.31 2.59
C VAL A 352 4.15 -23.10 2.44
N ASP A 353 3.37 -24.21 2.35
CA ASP A 353 1.92 -24.15 2.26
C ASP A 353 1.28 -23.44 3.47
N TYR A 354 1.80 -23.68 4.66
CA TYR A 354 1.33 -23.00 5.87
C TYR A 354 1.53 -21.48 5.78
N PHE A 355 2.72 -21.02 5.37
CA PHE A 355 3.01 -19.59 5.27
C PHE A 355 2.29 -18.93 4.09
N GLN A 356 2.09 -19.65 2.99
CA GLN A 356 1.29 -19.20 1.88
C GLN A 356 -0.18 -18.97 2.30
N LYS A 357 -0.79 -19.97 2.97
CA LYS A 357 -2.15 -19.82 3.53
C LYS A 357 -2.24 -18.64 4.53
N LYS A 358 -1.23 -18.48 5.38
CA LYS A 358 -1.16 -17.36 6.33
C LYS A 358 -1.11 -16.01 5.61
N LEU A 359 -0.40 -15.92 4.49
CA LEU A 359 -0.34 -14.73 3.66
C LEU A 359 -1.71 -14.37 3.10
N TYR A 360 -2.40 -15.32 2.47
CA TYR A 360 -3.73 -15.08 1.90
C TYR A 360 -4.77 -14.71 2.96
N ARG A 361 -4.75 -15.35 4.12
CA ARG A 361 -5.56 -14.93 5.27
C ARG A 361 -5.28 -13.49 5.70
N ALA A 362 -4.02 -13.08 5.70
CA ALA A 362 -3.64 -11.70 6.04
C ALA A 362 -4.15 -10.68 5.00
N LEU A 363 -4.24 -11.07 3.72
CA LEU A 363 -4.79 -10.27 2.63
C LEU A 363 -6.32 -10.33 2.55
N GLY A 364 -6.95 -11.25 3.30
CA GLY A 364 -8.40 -11.43 3.31
C GLY A 364 -8.94 -12.19 2.10
N VAL A 365 -8.08 -12.89 1.36
CA VAL A 365 -8.46 -13.73 0.21
C VAL A 365 -8.74 -15.15 0.69
N PRO A 366 -9.83 -15.81 0.22
CA PRO A 366 -10.16 -17.17 0.60
C PRO A 366 -9.09 -18.19 0.19
N GLU A 367 -8.84 -19.17 1.05
CA GLU A 367 -7.89 -20.24 0.75
C GLU A 367 -8.34 -21.12 -0.43
N SER A 368 -9.64 -21.18 -0.69
CA SER A 368 -10.22 -21.90 -1.83
C SER A 368 -9.71 -21.41 -3.18
N ARG A 369 -9.24 -20.16 -3.26
CA ARG A 369 -8.69 -19.55 -4.49
C ARG A 369 -7.20 -19.85 -4.72
N ILE A 370 -6.52 -20.45 -3.73
CA ILE A 370 -5.06 -20.70 -3.79
C ILE A 370 -4.71 -21.99 -4.53
N GLY A 371 -5.52 -23.04 -4.45
CA GLY A 371 -5.12 -24.36 -4.92
C GLY A 371 -6.23 -25.13 -5.60
N ALA A 372 -5.93 -25.57 -6.81
CA ALA A 372 -6.76 -26.48 -7.58
C ALA A 372 -6.72 -27.95 -7.08
N ASP A 373 -5.88 -28.29 -6.10
CA ASP A 373 -5.56 -29.68 -5.74
C ASP A 373 -6.44 -30.31 -4.63
N SER A 374 -7.44 -29.60 -4.15
CA SER A 374 -8.36 -30.24 -3.20
C SER A 374 -9.49 -30.92 -3.96
N GLY A 375 -9.38 -32.22 -4.14
CA GLY A 375 -10.39 -33.06 -4.75
C GLY A 375 -11.81 -32.72 -4.29
N PHE A 376 -12.74 -32.83 -5.22
CA PHE A 376 -14.15 -32.51 -5.05
C PHE A 376 -14.76 -33.29 -3.85
N ASN A 377 -14.91 -32.62 -2.74
CA ASN A 377 -15.56 -33.14 -1.53
C ASN A 377 -16.89 -32.40 -1.32
N LEU A 378 -17.99 -33.09 -1.41
CA LEU A 378 -19.35 -32.57 -1.22
C LEU A 378 -19.56 -31.81 0.12
N GLY A 379 -18.77 -32.12 1.16
CA GLY A 379 -18.82 -31.44 2.45
C GLY A 379 -18.14 -30.05 2.46
N ARG A 380 -17.30 -29.73 1.49
CA ARG A 380 -16.55 -28.47 1.39
C ARG A 380 -17.34 -27.34 0.72
N SER A 381 -18.40 -27.65 -0.01
CA SER A 381 -19.18 -26.64 -0.72
C SER A 381 -19.79 -25.56 0.20
N SER A 382 -20.21 -25.94 1.38
CA SER A 382 -20.76 -24.97 2.37
C SER A 382 -19.71 -24.08 3.01
N GLU A 383 -18.46 -24.58 3.18
CA GLU A 383 -17.33 -23.78 3.66
C GLU A 383 -16.86 -22.78 2.60
N ILE A 384 -16.74 -23.24 1.37
CA ILE A 384 -16.37 -22.39 0.23
C ILE A 384 -17.40 -21.27 0.06
N LEU A 385 -18.70 -21.58 0.09
CA LEU A 385 -19.75 -20.56 0.00
C LEU A 385 -19.69 -19.54 1.15
N ARG A 386 -19.36 -19.98 2.36
CA ARG A 386 -19.23 -19.08 3.51
C ARG A 386 -18.02 -18.15 3.37
N ASP A 387 -16.89 -18.68 2.90
CA ASP A 387 -15.67 -17.93 2.73
C ASP A 387 -15.82 -16.91 1.57
N GLU A 388 -16.43 -17.31 0.46
CA GLU A 388 -16.77 -16.41 -0.63
C GLU A 388 -17.76 -15.30 -0.20
N LEU A 389 -18.75 -15.62 0.66
CA LEU A 389 -19.64 -14.62 1.23
C LEU A 389 -18.89 -13.60 2.12
N GLN A 390 -17.89 -14.06 2.90
CA GLN A 390 -17.06 -13.17 3.71
C GLN A 390 -16.20 -12.28 2.83
N PHE A 391 -15.64 -12.84 1.76
CA PHE A 391 -14.84 -12.13 0.79
C PHE A 391 -15.67 -11.06 0.05
N SER A 392 -16.87 -11.40 -0.41
CA SER A 392 -17.78 -10.45 -1.03
C SER A 392 -18.15 -9.30 -0.09
N LYS A 393 -18.39 -9.55 1.20
CA LYS A 393 -18.59 -8.50 2.20
C LYS A 393 -17.35 -7.63 2.41
N PHE A 394 -16.16 -8.21 2.33
CA PHE A 394 -14.91 -7.46 2.41
C PHE A 394 -14.77 -6.54 1.19
N VAL A 395 -14.96 -7.06 -0.01
CA VAL A 395 -14.92 -6.28 -1.26
C VAL A 395 -15.99 -5.18 -1.26
N GLY A 396 -17.20 -5.46 -0.79
CA GLY A 396 -18.27 -4.46 -0.65
C GLY A 396 -17.85 -3.27 0.24
N ARG A 397 -17.12 -3.53 1.33
CA ARG A 397 -16.56 -2.44 2.17
C ARG A 397 -15.50 -1.64 1.42
N LEU A 398 -14.65 -2.30 0.61
CA LEU A 398 -13.65 -1.63 -0.23
C LEU A 398 -14.33 -0.72 -1.27
N ARG A 399 -15.33 -1.24 -1.99
CA ARG A 399 -16.12 -0.47 -2.96
C ARG A 399 -16.74 0.78 -2.31
N LYS A 400 -17.38 0.61 -1.16
CA LYS A 400 -17.97 1.73 -0.41
C LYS A 400 -16.91 2.78 -0.01
N ARG A 401 -15.73 2.36 0.42
CA ARG A 401 -14.67 3.29 0.80
C ARG A 401 -14.06 4.01 -0.41
N PHE A 402 -13.85 3.28 -1.49
CA PHE A 402 -13.36 3.84 -2.75
C PHE A 402 -14.34 4.85 -3.37
N ALA A 403 -15.64 4.62 -3.25
CA ALA A 403 -16.69 5.49 -3.74
C ALA A 403 -16.66 6.91 -3.15
N HIS A 404 -16.03 7.13 -1.99
CA HIS A 404 -15.83 8.47 -1.43
C HIS A 404 -15.12 9.43 -2.39
N MET A 405 -14.27 8.91 -3.26
CA MET A 405 -13.62 9.71 -4.32
C MET A 405 -14.66 10.33 -5.27
N PHE A 406 -15.62 9.53 -5.72
CA PHE A 406 -16.68 10.01 -6.60
C PHE A 406 -17.58 11.02 -5.92
N ASN A 407 -17.84 10.82 -4.63
CA ASN A 407 -18.64 11.77 -3.85
C ASN A 407 -18.00 13.15 -3.80
N ASP A 408 -16.69 13.23 -3.59
CA ASP A 408 -15.97 14.52 -3.55
C ASP A 408 -15.90 15.18 -4.93
N PHE A 409 -15.70 14.40 -6.00
CA PHE A 409 -15.75 14.93 -7.37
C PHE A 409 -17.13 15.48 -7.71
N LEU A 410 -18.17 14.69 -7.46
CA LEU A 410 -19.55 15.04 -7.77
C LEU A 410 -20.00 16.28 -6.98
N LYS A 411 -19.69 16.33 -5.68
CA LYS A 411 -19.91 17.50 -4.83
C LYS A 411 -19.33 18.78 -5.45
N THR A 412 -18.06 18.73 -5.80
CA THR A 412 -17.36 19.87 -6.36
C THR A 412 -18.00 20.31 -7.68
N GLN A 413 -18.29 19.35 -8.55
CA GLN A 413 -18.89 19.60 -9.88
C GLN A 413 -20.27 20.23 -9.79
N LEU A 414 -21.16 19.68 -8.97
CA LEU A 414 -22.52 20.16 -8.83
C LEU A 414 -22.62 21.53 -8.19
N ILE A 415 -21.75 21.81 -7.21
CA ILE A 415 -21.68 23.13 -6.55
C ILE A 415 -21.14 24.18 -7.50
N LEU A 416 -20.08 23.91 -8.25
CA LEU A 416 -19.50 24.86 -9.20
C LEU A 416 -20.47 25.21 -10.33
N LYS A 417 -21.22 24.25 -10.85
CA LYS A 417 -22.24 24.46 -11.88
C LYS A 417 -23.55 25.04 -11.34
N ASN A 418 -23.63 25.34 -10.05
CA ASN A 418 -24.84 25.85 -9.39
C ASN A 418 -26.07 24.95 -9.58
N ILE A 419 -25.86 23.62 -9.69
CA ILE A 419 -26.96 22.64 -9.78
C ILE A 419 -27.51 22.35 -8.39
N VAL A 420 -26.62 22.32 -7.38
CA VAL A 420 -26.93 22.02 -5.98
C VAL A 420 -26.21 23.04 -5.09
N THR A 421 -26.88 23.50 -4.03
CA THR A 421 -26.25 24.36 -3.02
C THR A 421 -25.42 23.49 -2.05
N PRO A 422 -24.40 24.06 -1.36
CA PRO A 422 -23.64 23.33 -0.34
C PRO A 422 -24.50 22.77 0.81
N GLU A 423 -25.62 23.44 1.10
CA GLU A 423 -26.57 23.02 2.14
C GLU A 423 -27.42 21.82 1.67
N ASP A 424 -27.93 21.88 0.43
CA ASP A 424 -28.67 20.78 -0.17
C ASP A 424 -27.76 19.56 -0.33
N TRP A 425 -26.49 19.75 -0.68
CA TRP A 425 -25.52 18.64 -0.79
C TRP A 425 -25.42 17.85 0.51
N LYS A 426 -25.32 18.52 1.67
CA LYS A 426 -25.23 17.85 2.97
C LYS A 426 -26.44 16.94 3.25
N GLN A 427 -27.61 17.28 2.70
CA GLN A 427 -28.82 16.46 2.85
C GLN A 427 -28.86 15.32 1.82
N MET A 428 -28.28 15.53 0.65
CA MET A 428 -28.31 14.60 -0.47
C MET A 428 -27.20 13.54 -0.39
N GLU A 429 -26.07 13.88 0.21
CA GLU A 429 -24.84 13.04 0.20
C GLU A 429 -25.10 11.62 0.70
N ASP A 430 -25.87 11.45 1.77
CA ASP A 430 -26.17 10.14 2.35
C ASP A 430 -27.12 9.29 1.47
N HIS A 431 -27.83 9.92 0.52
CA HIS A 431 -28.80 9.27 -0.36
C HIS A 431 -28.26 8.95 -1.76
N ILE A 432 -27.05 9.43 -2.06
CA ILE A 432 -26.36 9.11 -3.31
C ILE A 432 -25.53 7.84 -3.09
N GLN A 433 -25.80 6.84 -3.88
CA GLN A 433 -25.09 5.57 -3.84
C GLN A 433 -24.39 5.32 -5.17
N TYR A 434 -23.34 4.55 -5.14
CA TYR A 434 -22.58 4.15 -6.32
C TYR A 434 -22.71 2.64 -6.47
N ASP A 435 -23.30 2.24 -7.56
CA ASP A 435 -23.48 0.83 -7.90
C ASP A 435 -22.30 0.37 -8.76
N PHE A 436 -21.62 -0.66 -8.26
CA PHE A 436 -20.52 -1.30 -8.95
C PHE A 436 -21.06 -2.53 -9.68
N LEU A 437 -20.67 -2.68 -10.92
CA LEU A 437 -21.04 -3.84 -11.70
C LEU A 437 -20.71 -5.14 -10.95
N TYR A 438 -21.65 -6.07 -10.92
CA TYR A 438 -21.46 -7.41 -10.37
C TYR A 438 -21.32 -8.40 -11.51
N ASP A 439 -20.39 -9.33 -11.36
CA ASP A 439 -20.33 -10.49 -12.23
C ASP A 439 -21.51 -11.44 -11.85
N ASN A 440 -22.49 -11.52 -12.71
CA ASN A 440 -23.69 -12.36 -12.51
C ASN A 440 -23.47 -13.80 -13.04
N GLN A 441 -22.23 -14.32 -13.03
CA GLN A 441 -21.98 -15.71 -13.40
C GLN A 441 -22.20 -16.68 -12.27
#